data_e18c25f009f9ace90375fef1c220de5d
#
_entry.id   e18c25f009f9ace90375fef1c220de5d
#
_cell.length_a   1.000
_cell.length_b   1.000
_cell.length_c   1.000
_cell.angle_alpha   90.00
_cell.angle_beta   90.00
_cell.angle_gamma   90.00
#
_symmetry.space_group_name_H-M   'P 1'
#
loop_
_entity.id
_entity.type
_entity.pdbx_description
1 polymer ?
#
loop_
_entity_poly.entity_id
_entity_poly.type
_entity_poly.pdbx_seq_one_letter_code
_entity_poly.pdbx_strand_id
1 'polypeptide(L)'
;QGHTTLEDAQTRKYQRLLDRTQDTGERVLEIGCGWGGFAEAAADDGRNVTGLTISPAQHAFASQRLSGKPADIQLCDYRDVNGTFDSIVSIEMIEAVGERYWPNYFGQIKQRLADHGRAAIQAIIVEDDHFPDYRKRSDFIRHYTFPGGMLLSPGKIAEEAGRAKLAAENMYRFGQDYARTLREWVVRFEEAGPKIRQLGYSDGFMRSWRFYLEICAGSFAVGRT
;
A
#
# COMPACT_ATOMS: atom_id res chain seq x y z
N GLN A 1 11.01 24.96 -9.16
CA GLN A 1 10.21 23.72 -9.26
C GLN A 1 11.03 22.72 -10.06
N GLY A 2 11.94 22.00 -9.41
CA GLY A 2 12.82 21.02 -10.05
C GLY A 2 12.04 19.78 -10.52
N HIS A 3 12.51 19.16 -11.60
CA HIS A 3 11.99 17.87 -12.07
C HIS A 3 12.27 16.79 -11.01
N THR A 4 11.25 16.45 -10.22
CA THR A 4 11.30 15.32 -9.30
C THR A 4 11.11 14.03 -10.10
N THR A 5 12.04 13.11 -10.03
CA THR A 5 11.91 11.79 -10.66
C THR A 5 10.86 10.95 -9.92
N LEU A 6 10.39 9.88 -10.55
CA LEU A 6 9.48 8.93 -9.90
C LEU A 6 10.17 8.28 -8.68
N GLU A 7 11.44 7.96 -8.80
CA GLU A 7 12.26 7.37 -7.75
C GLU A 7 12.37 8.30 -6.53
N ASP A 8 12.64 9.59 -6.75
CA ASP A 8 12.66 10.61 -5.68
C ASP A 8 11.30 10.77 -5.01
N ALA A 9 10.22 10.69 -5.80
CA ALA A 9 8.86 10.77 -5.25
C ALA A 9 8.53 9.56 -4.37
N GLN A 10 8.93 8.35 -4.78
CA GLN A 10 8.77 7.14 -3.97
C GLN A 10 9.60 7.20 -2.69
N THR A 11 10.85 7.65 -2.76
CA THR A 11 11.72 7.83 -1.58
C THR A 11 11.08 8.81 -0.59
N ARG A 12 10.57 9.95 -1.05
CA ARG A 12 9.87 10.92 -0.19
C ARG A 12 8.59 10.36 0.43
N LYS A 13 7.88 9.50 -0.28
CA LYS A 13 6.71 8.80 0.25
C LYS A 13 7.10 7.90 1.42
N TYR A 14 8.17 7.11 1.27
CA TYR A 14 8.68 6.25 2.34
C TYR A 14 9.18 7.06 3.53
N GLN A 15 9.94 8.14 3.28
CA GLN A 15 10.42 9.02 4.34
C GLN A 15 9.26 9.62 5.14
N ARG A 16 8.18 10.05 4.49
CA ARG A 16 6.99 10.54 5.19
C ARG A 16 6.38 9.50 6.13
N LEU A 17 6.37 8.23 5.76
CA LEU A 17 5.85 7.16 6.62
C LEU A 17 6.79 6.92 7.81
N LEU A 18 8.11 6.97 7.59
CA LEU A 18 9.13 6.88 8.64
C LEU A 18 9.01 8.05 9.63
N ASP A 19 8.84 9.29 9.14
CA ASP A 19 8.65 10.49 9.98
C ASP A 19 7.39 10.38 10.85
N ARG A 20 6.34 9.69 10.37
CA ARG A 20 5.10 9.47 11.16
C ARG A 20 5.25 8.43 12.26
N THR A 21 6.27 7.60 12.16
CA THR A 21 6.58 6.53 13.11
C THR A 21 7.92 6.75 13.82
N GLN A 22 8.51 7.94 13.72
CA GLN A 22 9.69 8.29 14.51
C GLN A 22 9.33 8.34 16.01
N ASP A 23 10.31 8.22 16.87
CA ASP A 23 10.19 8.25 18.34
C ASP A 23 9.35 7.12 18.96
N THR A 24 9.02 6.07 18.20
CA THR A 24 8.28 4.92 18.73
C THR A 24 9.16 3.73 19.09
N GLY A 25 10.40 3.68 18.60
CA GLY A 25 11.35 2.55 18.73
C GLY A 25 11.78 2.00 17.38
N GLU A 26 12.60 0.95 17.40
CA GLU A 26 13.28 0.46 16.20
C GLU A 26 12.54 -0.69 15.49
N ARG A 27 11.64 -1.40 16.16
CA ARG A 27 10.97 -2.58 15.60
C ARG A 27 9.78 -2.18 14.73
N VAL A 28 9.91 -2.40 13.43
CA VAL A 28 8.89 -2.06 12.43
C VAL A 28 8.28 -3.33 11.85
N LEU A 29 6.95 -3.40 11.82
CA LEU A 29 6.21 -4.36 11.04
C LEU A 29 5.70 -3.71 9.76
N GLU A 30 6.04 -4.24 8.59
CA GLU A 30 5.41 -3.86 7.32
C GLU A 30 4.40 -4.93 6.90
N ILE A 31 3.12 -4.58 6.90
CA ILE A 31 2.04 -5.46 6.45
C ILE A 31 1.87 -5.31 4.93
N GLY A 32 2.27 -6.35 4.18
CA GLY A 32 2.28 -6.31 2.73
C GLY A 32 3.51 -5.59 2.16
N CYS A 33 4.70 -6.14 2.40
CA CYS A 33 5.97 -5.49 2.02
C CYS A 33 6.24 -5.43 0.51
N GLY A 34 5.42 -6.11 -0.30
CA GLY A 34 5.60 -6.13 -1.74
C GLY A 34 7.02 -6.55 -2.16
N TRP A 35 7.66 -5.74 -2.97
CA TRP A 35 9.03 -5.96 -3.44
C TRP A 35 10.10 -5.38 -2.51
N GLY A 36 9.75 -5.02 -1.26
CA GLY A 36 10.66 -4.61 -0.21
C GLY A 36 11.14 -3.15 -0.28
N GLY A 37 10.43 -2.27 -1.01
CA GLY A 37 10.87 -0.89 -1.19
C GLY A 37 10.83 -0.04 0.09
N PHE A 38 9.76 -0.13 0.87
CA PHE A 38 9.69 0.55 2.16
C PHE A 38 10.57 -0.14 3.20
N ALA A 39 10.58 -1.49 3.23
CA ALA A 39 11.43 -2.24 4.14
C ALA A 39 12.92 -1.86 3.98
N GLU A 40 13.39 -1.65 2.74
CA GLU A 40 14.75 -1.17 2.48
C GLU A 40 14.98 0.24 3.05
N ALA A 41 14.08 1.17 2.78
CA ALA A 41 14.20 2.52 3.31
C ALA A 41 14.18 2.56 4.84
N ALA A 42 13.36 1.73 5.48
CA ALA A 42 13.31 1.62 6.93
C ALA A 42 14.58 0.98 7.53
N ALA A 43 15.11 -0.07 6.87
CA ALA A 43 16.37 -0.69 7.29
C ALA A 43 17.57 0.27 7.14
N ASP A 44 17.59 1.08 6.09
CA ASP A 44 18.61 2.12 5.87
C ASP A 44 18.49 3.30 6.87
N ASP A 45 17.29 3.53 7.41
CA ASP A 45 17.02 4.46 8.54
C ASP A 45 17.38 3.85 9.91
N GLY A 46 17.96 2.65 9.94
CA GLY A 46 18.41 1.98 11.17
C GLY A 46 17.32 1.19 11.90
N ARG A 47 16.18 0.91 11.26
CA ARG A 47 15.08 0.14 11.85
C ARG A 47 15.28 -1.36 11.65
N ASN A 48 14.80 -2.14 12.59
CA ASN A 48 14.68 -3.59 12.51
C ASN A 48 13.32 -3.97 11.91
N VAL A 49 13.31 -4.35 10.64
CA VAL A 49 12.06 -4.54 9.87
C VAL A 49 11.64 -6.00 9.83
N THR A 50 10.39 -6.27 10.16
CA THR A 50 9.70 -7.51 9.81
C THR A 50 8.72 -7.21 8.68
N GLY A 51 8.99 -7.69 7.47
CA GLY A 51 8.13 -7.48 6.29
C GLY A 51 7.31 -8.72 5.97
N LEU A 52 6.00 -8.57 5.82
CA LEU A 52 5.09 -9.68 5.52
C LEU A 52 4.64 -9.64 4.06
N THR A 53 4.61 -10.80 3.43
CA THR A 53 3.94 -11.01 2.16
C THR A 53 3.37 -12.43 2.06
N ILE A 54 2.30 -12.62 1.30
CA ILE A 54 1.75 -13.94 0.97
C ILE A 54 2.18 -14.42 -0.42
N SER A 55 2.97 -13.63 -1.14
CA SER A 55 3.48 -13.96 -2.48
C SER A 55 4.87 -14.58 -2.40
N PRO A 56 5.07 -15.86 -2.81
CA PRO A 56 6.41 -16.46 -2.85
C PRO A 56 7.39 -15.68 -3.72
N ALA A 57 6.94 -15.10 -4.84
CA ALA A 57 7.79 -14.32 -5.73
C ALA A 57 8.26 -13.00 -5.07
N GLN A 58 7.35 -12.29 -4.38
CA GLN A 58 7.73 -11.10 -3.62
C GLN A 58 8.66 -11.43 -2.47
N HIS A 59 8.38 -12.50 -1.72
CA HIS A 59 9.24 -12.98 -0.65
C HIS A 59 10.67 -13.23 -1.14
N ALA A 60 10.84 -14.02 -2.21
CA ALA A 60 12.16 -14.34 -2.75
C ALA A 60 12.92 -13.07 -3.18
N PHE A 61 12.25 -12.17 -3.90
CA PHE A 61 12.85 -10.94 -4.38
C PHE A 61 13.21 -9.99 -3.22
N ALA A 62 12.28 -9.74 -2.30
CA ALA A 62 12.49 -8.82 -1.18
C ALA A 62 13.57 -9.35 -0.23
N SER A 63 13.61 -10.66 0.04
CA SER A 63 14.67 -11.28 0.85
C SER A 63 16.06 -11.11 0.21
N GLN A 64 16.15 -11.28 -1.11
CA GLN A 64 17.41 -11.04 -1.83
C GLN A 64 17.81 -9.56 -1.79
N ARG A 65 16.87 -8.65 -2.03
CA ARG A 65 17.08 -7.20 -2.00
C ARG A 65 17.59 -6.71 -0.65
N LEU A 66 17.09 -7.29 0.43
CA LEU A 66 17.37 -6.88 1.81
C LEU A 66 18.49 -7.70 2.47
N SER A 67 19.19 -8.54 1.69
CA SER A 67 20.29 -9.35 2.20
C SER A 67 21.38 -8.47 2.83
N GLY A 68 21.73 -8.77 4.08
CA GLY A 68 22.71 -8.00 4.85
C GLY A 68 22.18 -6.73 5.52
N LYS A 69 20.89 -6.42 5.39
CA LYS A 69 20.21 -5.34 6.11
C LYS A 69 19.45 -5.88 7.34
N PRO A 70 19.14 -5.05 8.35
CA PRO A 70 18.36 -5.45 9.52
C PRO A 70 16.85 -5.63 9.15
N ALA A 71 16.59 -6.61 8.29
CA ALA A 71 15.24 -6.90 7.79
C ALA A 71 15.00 -8.41 7.67
N ASP A 72 13.87 -8.87 8.19
CA ASP A 72 13.36 -10.24 8.10
C ASP A 72 12.08 -10.24 7.25
N ILE A 73 12.14 -10.83 6.06
CA ILE A 73 10.97 -10.95 5.17
C ILE A 73 10.34 -12.32 5.35
N GLN A 74 9.08 -12.33 5.73
CA GLN A 74 8.33 -13.54 6.05
C GLN A 74 7.23 -13.82 5.02
N LEU A 75 7.17 -15.06 4.54
CA LEU A 75 6.03 -15.56 3.78
C LEU A 75 4.90 -15.91 4.77
N CYS A 76 4.15 -14.89 5.17
CA CYS A 76 3.21 -14.98 6.27
C CYS A 76 1.99 -14.09 6.03
N ASP A 77 0.81 -14.60 6.37
CA ASP A 77 -0.40 -13.78 6.43
C ASP A 77 -0.34 -12.87 7.67
N TYR A 78 -0.73 -11.59 7.52
CA TYR A 78 -0.70 -10.63 8.61
C TYR A 78 -1.55 -11.06 9.83
N ARG A 79 -2.50 -11.98 9.63
CA ARG A 79 -3.35 -12.54 10.69
C ARG A 79 -2.60 -13.51 11.60
N ASP A 80 -1.51 -14.10 11.10
CA ASP A 80 -0.75 -15.14 11.76
C ASP A 80 0.58 -14.63 12.36
N VAL A 81 0.95 -13.36 12.10
CA VAL A 81 2.17 -12.78 12.65
C VAL A 81 2.11 -12.69 14.17
N ASN A 82 3.24 -12.94 14.81
CA ASN A 82 3.39 -12.88 16.27
C ASN A 82 4.34 -11.75 16.68
N GLY A 83 4.34 -11.43 17.98
CA GLY A 83 5.18 -10.40 18.55
C GLY A 83 4.49 -9.04 18.62
N THR A 84 5.22 -8.06 19.11
CA THR A 84 4.82 -6.66 19.21
C THR A 84 5.87 -5.76 18.56
N PHE A 85 5.42 -4.70 17.94
CA PHE A 85 6.23 -3.78 17.15
C PHE A 85 6.02 -2.36 17.62
N ASP A 86 7.08 -1.57 17.57
CA ASP A 86 7.06 -0.18 17.99
C ASP A 86 6.34 0.68 16.96
N SER A 87 6.40 0.26 15.69
CA SER A 87 5.59 0.84 14.62
C SER A 87 5.08 -0.21 13.63
N ILE A 88 3.93 0.08 13.02
CA ILE A 88 3.35 -0.76 11.96
C ILE A 88 3.12 0.12 10.73
N VAL A 89 3.60 -0.32 9.58
CA VAL A 89 3.37 0.36 8.30
C VAL A 89 2.63 -0.57 7.36
N SER A 90 1.67 -0.04 6.63
CA SER A 90 0.93 -0.78 5.62
C SER A 90 0.64 0.13 4.43
N ILE A 91 1.09 -0.27 3.24
CA ILE A 91 1.02 0.54 2.04
C ILE A 91 0.16 -0.17 1.01
N GLU A 92 -1.03 0.37 0.74
CA GLU A 92 -1.97 -0.12 -0.28
C GLU A 92 -2.24 -1.63 -0.16
N MET A 93 -2.46 -2.08 1.06
CA MET A 93 -2.80 -3.48 1.36
C MET A 93 -4.27 -3.65 1.78
N ILE A 94 -4.82 -2.65 2.50
CA ILE A 94 -6.17 -2.74 3.06
C ILE A 94 -7.24 -2.89 1.98
N GLU A 95 -6.99 -2.41 0.77
CA GLU A 95 -7.85 -2.54 -0.39
C GLU A 95 -8.10 -4.00 -0.78
N ALA A 96 -7.11 -4.87 -0.54
CA ALA A 96 -7.19 -6.29 -0.83
C ALA A 96 -7.82 -7.13 0.30
N VAL A 97 -8.02 -6.53 1.47
CA VAL A 97 -8.55 -7.22 2.65
C VAL A 97 -10.02 -7.58 2.50
N GLY A 98 -10.81 -6.70 1.85
CA GLY A 98 -12.26 -6.83 1.71
C GLY A 98 -13.03 -6.38 2.97
N GLU A 99 -14.20 -5.81 2.76
CA GLU A 99 -14.99 -5.12 3.80
C GLU A 99 -15.23 -5.97 5.05
N ARG A 100 -15.58 -7.22 4.85
CA ARG A 100 -15.92 -8.15 5.95
C ARG A 100 -14.74 -8.37 6.93
N TYR A 101 -13.50 -8.11 6.50
CA TYR A 101 -12.29 -8.35 7.29
C TYR A 101 -11.63 -7.08 7.83
N TRP A 102 -12.14 -5.89 7.55
CA TRP A 102 -11.59 -4.65 8.09
C TRP A 102 -11.51 -4.63 9.63
N PRO A 103 -12.54 -5.12 10.37
CA PRO A 103 -12.42 -5.20 11.83
C PRO A 103 -11.23 -6.06 12.29
N ASN A 104 -10.96 -7.17 11.57
CA ASN A 104 -9.82 -8.03 11.87
C ASN A 104 -8.49 -7.33 11.57
N TYR A 105 -8.41 -6.61 10.43
CA TYR A 105 -7.21 -5.87 10.05
C TYR A 105 -6.82 -4.82 11.10
N PHE A 106 -7.73 -3.97 11.50
CA PHE A 106 -7.47 -2.97 12.54
C PHE A 106 -7.24 -3.60 13.91
N GLY A 107 -7.92 -4.70 14.21
CA GLY A 107 -7.71 -5.50 15.43
C GLY A 107 -6.29 -6.08 15.50
N GLN A 108 -5.78 -6.63 14.40
CA GLN A 108 -4.40 -7.12 14.32
C GLN A 108 -3.38 -5.99 14.50
N ILE A 109 -3.59 -4.84 13.86
CA ILE A 109 -2.74 -3.66 14.08
C ILE A 109 -2.71 -3.32 15.57
N LYS A 110 -3.88 -3.20 16.23
CA LYS A 110 -3.94 -2.88 17.66
C LYS A 110 -3.22 -3.92 18.53
N GLN A 111 -3.41 -5.20 18.22
CA GLN A 111 -2.81 -6.29 19.00
C GLN A 111 -1.28 -6.36 18.85
N ARG A 112 -0.75 -5.95 17.69
CA ARG A 112 0.69 -6.02 17.39
C ARG A 112 1.44 -4.74 17.70
N LEU A 113 0.77 -3.61 17.94
CA LEU A 113 1.40 -2.39 18.41
C LEU A 113 1.82 -2.51 19.88
N ALA A 114 3.07 -2.13 20.14
CA ALA A 114 3.56 -1.90 21.49
C ALA A 114 2.83 -0.72 22.16
N ASP A 115 2.95 -0.62 23.48
CA ASP A 115 2.47 0.57 24.19
C ASP A 115 3.15 1.82 23.61
N HIS A 116 2.36 2.86 23.35
CA HIS A 116 2.79 4.09 22.66
C HIS A 116 3.24 3.94 21.20
N GLY A 117 3.10 2.72 20.62
CA GLY A 117 3.37 2.47 19.21
C GLY A 117 2.43 3.22 18.26
N ARG A 118 2.88 3.43 17.04
CA ARG A 118 2.10 4.11 15.97
C ARG A 118 1.97 3.25 14.73
N ALA A 119 0.80 3.34 14.08
CA ALA A 119 0.60 2.76 12.77
C ALA A 119 0.51 3.85 11.71
N ALA A 120 1.23 3.70 10.60
CA ALA A 120 1.11 4.55 9.42
C ALA A 120 0.52 3.72 8.27
N ILE A 121 -0.69 4.10 7.84
CA ILE A 121 -1.43 3.37 6.79
C ILE A 121 -1.57 4.28 5.58
N GLN A 122 -1.05 3.85 4.44
CA GLN A 122 -1.38 4.43 3.15
C GLN A 122 -2.48 3.59 2.51
N ALA A 123 -3.57 4.25 2.12
CA ALA A 123 -4.69 3.59 1.47
C ALA A 123 -5.25 4.44 0.33
N ILE A 124 -5.75 3.77 -0.71
CA ILE A 124 -6.59 4.40 -1.72
C ILE A 124 -8.00 4.50 -1.14
N ILE A 125 -8.59 5.68 -1.24
CA ILE A 125 -9.90 5.94 -0.63
C ILE A 125 -10.93 6.33 -1.71
N VAL A 126 -12.20 6.21 -1.33
CA VAL A 126 -13.34 6.85 -1.98
C VAL A 126 -13.91 7.88 -1.01
N GLU A 127 -14.25 9.07 -1.49
CA GLU A 127 -14.85 10.11 -0.62
C GLU A 127 -16.14 9.61 0.06
N ASP A 128 -16.39 10.07 1.28
CA ASP A 128 -17.51 9.61 2.11
C ASP A 128 -18.86 9.74 1.38
N ASP A 129 -19.07 10.82 0.63
CA ASP A 129 -20.31 11.07 -0.13
C ASP A 129 -20.51 10.06 -1.28
N HIS A 130 -19.44 9.49 -1.80
CA HIS A 130 -19.48 8.52 -2.90
C HIS A 130 -19.46 7.07 -2.42
N PHE A 131 -19.02 6.83 -1.19
CA PHE A 131 -18.83 5.49 -0.64
C PHE A 131 -20.11 4.62 -0.65
N PRO A 132 -21.32 5.10 -0.31
CA PRO A 132 -22.54 4.29 -0.33
C PRO A 132 -22.87 3.72 -1.73
N ASP A 133 -22.65 4.50 -2.78
CA ASP A 133 -22.87 4.07 -4.15
C ASP A 133 -21.77 3.17 -4.66
N TYR A 134 -20.50 3.49 -4.35
CA TYR A 134 -19.34 2.65 -4.65
C TYR A 134 -19.49 1.25 -4.03
N ARG A 135 -19.93 1.16 -2.79
CA ARG A 135 -20.13 -0.10 -2.07
C ARG A 135 -21.14 -1.03 -2.75
N LYS A 136 -22.20 -0.46 -3.35
CA LYS A 136 -23.30 -1.23 -3.97
C LYS A 136 -23.02 -1.67 -5.41
N ARG A 137 -22.06 -1.03 -6.08
CA ARG A 137 -21.79 -1.26 -7.51
C ARG A 137 -20.47 -1.96 -7.68
N SER A 138 -20.34 -2.75 -8.75
CA SER A 138 -19.03 -3.21 -9.23
C SER A 138 -18.52 -2.27 -10.31
N ASP A 139 -17.20 -2.21 -10.44
CA ASP A 139 -16.52 -1.46 -11.48
C ASP A 139 -15.50 -2.35 -12.21
N PHE A 140 -14.87 -1.79 -13.24
CA PHE A 140 -13.88 -2.51 -14.03
C PHE A 140 -12.71 -3.04 -13.17
N ILE A 141 -12.25 -2.24 -12.20
CA ILE A 141 -11.09 -2.58 -11.37
C ILE A 141 -11.42 -3.77 -10.48
N ARG A 142 -12.56 -3.72 -9.78
CA ARG A 142 -13.02 -4.80 -8.88
C ARG A 142 -13.44 -6.08 -9.64
N HIS A 143 -13.83 -5.93 -10.91
CA HIS A 143 -14.26 -7.08 -11.68
C HIS A 143 -13.11 -7.79 -12.39
N TYR A 144 -12.17 -7.03 -12.97
CA TYR A 144 -11.15 -7.59 -13.87
C TYR A 144 -9.73 -7.51 -13.35
N THR A 145 -9.39 -6.51 -12.52
CA THR A 145 -8.01 -6.26 -12.09
C THR A 145 -7.74 -6.78 -10.69
N PHE A 146 -8.62 -6.44 -9.73
CA PHE A 146 -8.52 -6.84 -8.32
C PHE A 146 -9.85 -7.39 -7.81
N PRO A 147 -10.21 -8.64 -8.19
CA PRO A 147 -11.43 -9.26 -7.72
C PRO A 147 -11.47 -9.37 -6.20
N GLY A 148 -12.56 -8.89 -5.59
CA GLY A 148 -12.70 -8.85 -4.13
C GLY A 148 -12.10 -7.62 -3.46
N GLY A 149 -11.40 -6.77 -4.19
CA GLY A 149 -10.88 -5.49 -3.68
C GLY A 149 -11.99 -4.53 -3.28
N MET A 150 -11.77 -3.75 -2.23
CA MET A 150 -12.73 -2.78 -1.71
C MET A 150 -12.01 -1.60 -1.08
N LEU A 151 -12.26 -0.40 -1.63
CA LEU A 151 -11.73 0.84 -1.05
C LEU A 151 -12.58 1.26 0.15
N LEU A 152 -11.93 1.88 1.14
CA LEU A 152 -12.61 2.52 2.26
C LEU A 152 -12.83 4.00 1.99
N SER A 153 -13.71 4.61 2.78
CA SER A 153 -13.76 6.06 2.88
C SER A 153 -13.01 6.56 4.13
N PRO A 154 -12.66 7.85 4.21
CA PRO A 154 -12.06 8.42 5.42
C PRO A 154 -12.87 8.16 6.69
N GLY A 155 -14.19 8.38 6.62
CA GLY A 155 -15.10 8.10 7.73
C GLY A 155 -15.11 6.62 8.12
N LYS A 156 -15.03 5.71 7.13
CA LYS A 156 -14.99 4.27 7.40
C LYS A 156 -13.65 3.83 8.02
N ILE A 157 -12.54 4.41 7.61
CA ILE A 157 -11.24 4.18 8.24
C ILE A 157 -11.29 4.61 9.72
N ALA A 158 -11.81 5.81 10.00
CA ALA A 158 -11.92 6.32 11.37
C ALA A 158 -12.85 5.44 12.23
N GLU A 159 -13.98 4.98 11.67
CA GLU A 159 -14.92 4.08 12.35
C GLU A 159 -14.24 2.75 12.74
N GLU A 160 -13.60 2.08 11.79
CA GLU A 160 -12.97 0.77 12.04
C GLU A 160 -11.75 0.88 12.97
N ALA A 161 -10.95 1.94 12.82
CA ALA A 161 -9.86 2.25 13.75
C ALA A 161 -10.40 2.47 15.18
N GLY A 162 -11.47 3.25 15.32
CA GLY A 162 -12.12 3.51 16.61
C GLY A 162 -12.67 2.23 17.28
N ARG A 163 -13.28 1.34 16.50
CA ARG A 163 -13.72 0.02 16.99
C ARG A 163 -12.57 -0.82 17.55
N ALA A 164 -11.39 -0.72 16.93
CA ALA A 164 -10.17 -1.37 17.40
C ALA A 164 -9.44 -0.58 18.51
N LYS A 165 -10.03 0.51 19.05
CA LYS A 165 -9.42 1.40 20.05
C LYS A 165 -8.12 2.06 19.55
N LEU A 166 -8.07 2.39 18.27
CA LEU A 166 -7.05 3.20 17.64
C LEU A 166 -7.64 4.58 17.32
N ALA A 167 -6.84 5.64 17.46
CA ALA A 167 -7.19 6.97 17.02
C ALA A 167 -6.62 7.20 15.60
N ALA A 168 -7.49 7.53 14.65
CA ALA A 168 -7.04 7.94 13.31
C ALA A 168 -6.73 9.45 13.33
N GLU A 169 -5.47 9.79 13.12
CA GLU A 169 -4.96 11.15 13.18
C GLU A 169 -4.13 11.51 11.94
N ASN A 170 -3.93 12.79 11.72
CA ASN A 170 -2.98 13.30 10.73
C ASN A 170 -3.18 12.77 9.30
N MET A 171 -4.42 12.65 8.85
CA MET A 171 -4.71 12.26 7.47
C MET A 171 -4.10 13.25 6.48
N TYR A 172 -3.32 12.73 5.52
CA TYR A 172 -2.69 13.51 4.46
C TYR A 172 -3.12 12.96 3.10
N ARG A 173 -3.65 13.84 2.25
CA ARG A 173 -4.13 13.48 0.92
C ARG A 173 -3.09 13.87 -0.13
N PHE A 174 -2.79 12.96 -1.06
CA PHE A 174 -1.81 13.18 -2.15
C PHE A 174 -2.28 12.55 -3.48
N GLY A 175 -3.59 12.51 -3.70
CA GLY A 175 -4.19 11.97 -4.92
C GLY A 175 -3.66 12.62 -6.20
N GLN A 176 -3.38 13.92 -6.20
CA GLN A 176 -2.80 14.61 -7.37
C GLN A 176 -1.38 14.12 -7.71
N ASP A 177 -0.57 13.85 -6.70
CA ASP A 177 0.76 13.26 -6.90
C ASP A 177 0.64 11.81 -7.41
N TYR A 178 -0.37 11.08 -6.94
CA TYR A 178 -0.65 9.72 -7.39
C TYR A 178 -1.13 9.70 -8.85
N ALA A 179 -1.97 10.65 -9.26
CA ALA A 179 -2.37 10.81 -10.65
C ALA A 179 -1.15 11.01 -11.57
N ARG A 180 -0.15 11.79 -11.11
CA ARG A 180 1.11 11.97 -11.84
C ARG A 180 1.91 10.67 -11.92
N THR A 181 2.06 9.95 -10.80
CA THR A 181 2.74 8.66 -10.73
C THR A 181 2.14 7.66 -11.73
N LEU A 182 0.81 7.56 -11.79
CA LEU A 182 0.13 6.65 -12.71
C LEU A 182 0.37 7.01 -14.19
N ARG A 183 0.43 8.31 -14.52
CA ARG A 183 0.79 8.74 -15.89
C ARG A 183 2.21 8.35 -16.27
N GLU A 184 3.17 8.51 -15.35
CA GLU A 184 4.55 8.02 -15.55
C GLU A 184 4.58 6.49 -15.73
N TRP A 185 3.77 5.75 -14.99
CA TRP A 185 3.64 4.31 -15.18
C TRP A 185 3.04 3.93 -16.53
N VAL A 186 2.07 4.68 -17.05
CA VAL A 186 1.55 4.48 -18.41
C VAL A 186 2.66 4.58 -19.44
N VAL A 187 3.46 5.66 -19.38
CA VAL A 187 4.58 5.88 -20.31
C VAL A 187 5.58 4.72 -20.24
N ARG A 188 6.06 4.37 -19.05
CA ARG A 188 7.02 3.28 -18.84
C ARG A 188 6.45 1.90 -19.26
N PHE A 189 5.16 1.68 -19.05
CA PHE A 189 4.48 0.46 -19.47
C PHE A 189 4.42 0.34 -21.01
N GLU A 190 4.14 1.43 -21.70
CA GLU A 190 4.13 1.47 -23.17
C GLU A 190 5.53 1.24 -23.74
N GLU A 191 6.55 1.91 -23.20
CA GLU A 191 7.96 1.72 -23.58
C GLU A 191 8.42 0.27 -23.35
N ALA A 192 7.97 -0.37 -22.25
CA ALA A 192 8.26 -1.77 -21.95
C ALA A 192 7.44 -2.77 -22.79
N GLY A 193 6.49 -2.30 -23.60
CA GLY A 193 5.55 -3.13 -24.36
C GLY A 193 6.17 -4.27 -25.16
N PRO A 194 7.27 -4.09 -25.91
CA PRO A 194 7.95 -5.17 -26.61
C PRO A 194 8.45 -6.29 -25.67
N LYS A 195 9.02 -5.91 -24.51
CA LYS A 195 9.51 -6.86 -23.50
C LYS A 195 8.36 -7.63 -22.86
N ILE A 196 7.26 -6.94 -22.56
CA ILE A 196 6.07 -7.55 -21.95
C ILE A 196 5.47 -8.61 -22.89
N ARG A 197 5.41 -8.32 -24.19
CA ARG A 197 4.96 -9.30 -25.20
C ARG A 197 5.90 -10.51 -25.31
N GLN A 198 7.21 -10.29 -25.22
CA GLN A 198 8.20 -11.39 -25.18
C GLN A 198 8.03 -12.31 -23.97
N LEU A 199 7.47 -11.81 -22.86
CA LEU A 199 7.09 -12.61 -21.70
C LEU A 199 5.78 -13.39 -21.90
N GLY A 200 5.13 -13.29 -23.07
CA GLY A 200 3.92 -14.02 -23.42
C GLY A 200 2.60 -13.29 -23.11
N TYR A 201 2.63 -12.04 -22.68
CA TYR A 201 1.42 -11.27 -22.45
C TYR A 201 0.77 -10.82 -23.78
N SER A 202 -0.55 -10.97 -23.86
CA SER A 202 -1.32 -10.64 -25.07
C SER A 202 -1.56 -9.14 -25.24
N ASP A 203 -1.91 -8.73 -26.46
CA ASP A 203 -2.38 -7.36 -26.71
C ASP A 203 -3.67 -7.01 -25.93
N GLY A 204 -4.50 -8.03 -25.63
CA GLY A 204 -5.65 -7.88 -24.74
C GLY A 204 -5.23 -7.44 -23.34
N PHE A 205 -4.21 -8.09 -22.78
CA PHE A 205 -3.62 -7.69 -21.50
C PHE A 205 -3.07 -6.27 -21.58
N MET A 206 -2.31 -5.94 -22.62
CA MET A 206 -1.73 -4.59 -22.78
C MET A 206 -2.80 -3.49 -22.77
N ARG A 207 -3.90 -3.69 -23.50
CA ARG A 207 -5.02 -2.73 -23.52
C ARG A 207 -5.71 -2.63 -22.17
N SER A 208 -5.97 -3.76 -21.52
CA SER A 208 -6.66 -3.82 -20.23
C SER A 208 -5.85 -3.14 -19.12
N TRP A 209 -4.54 -3.40 -19.08
CA TRP A 209 -3.64 -2.82 -18.07
C TRP A 209 -3.45 -1.31 -18.26
N ARG A 210 -3.28 -0.86 -19.51
CA ARG A 210 -3.24 0.57 -19.83
C ARG A 210 -4.54 1.26 -19.37
N PHE A 211 -5.69 0.69 -19.73
CA PHE A 211 -7.00 1.22 -19.34
C PHE A 211 -7.16 1.33 -17.83
N TYR A 212 -6.70 0.31 -17.08
CA TYR A 212 -6.66 0.35 -15.62
C TYR A 212 -5.85 1.53 -15.10
N LEU A 213 -4.62 1.72 -15.59
CA LEU A 213 -3.75 2.82 -15.14
C LEU A 213 -4.36 4.18 -15.47
N GLU A 214 -4.95 4.35 -16.66
CA GLU A 214 -5.57 5.61 -17.08
C GLU A 214 -6.85 5.94 -16.30
N ILE A 215 -7.71 4.95 -16.01
CA ILE A 215 -8.88 5.15 -15.16
C ILE A 215 -8.46 5.58 -13.75
N CYS A 216 -7.48 4.92 -13.16
CA CYS A 216 -6.96 5.30 -11.85
C CYS A 216 -6.39 6.73 -11.88
N ALA A 217 -5.56 7.07 -12.88
CA ALA A 217 -5.01 8.42 -13.03
C ALA A 217 -6.10 9.48 -13.14
N GLY A 218 -7.16 9.20 -13.92
CA GLY A 218 -8.32 10.07 -14.06
C GLY A 218 -9.09 10.24 -12.75
N SER A 219 -9.34 9.15 -12.01
CA SER A 219 -10.05 9.17 -10.72
C SER A 219 -9.33 10.02 -9.68
N PHE A 220 -8.01 9.88 -9.56
CA PHE A 220 -7.20 10.73 -8.68
C PHE A 220 -7.17 12.19 -9.15
N ALA A 221 -7.06 12.44 -10.46
CA ALA A 221 -7.00 13.79 -11.00
C ALA A 221 -8.27 14.61 -10.73
N VAL A 222 -9.44 13.97 -10.70
CA VAL A 222 -10.73 14.64 -10.41
C VAL A 222 -11.12 14.57 -8.93
N GLY A 223 -10.29 14.00 -8.07
CA GLY A 223 -10.51 13.94 -6.63
C GLY A 223 -11.63 12.97 -6.21
N ARG A 224 -11.89 11.94 -7.00
CA ARG A 224 -12.85 10.87 -6.63
C ARG A 224 -12.26 9.83 -5.69
N THR A 225 -10.92 9.70 -5.75
CA THR A 225 -10.11 8.80 -4.95
C THR A 225 -8.89 9.53 -4.44
#